data_a5047c1d748885fda7b2493bf5034fe4
#
_entry.id   a5047c1d748885fda7b2493bf5034fe4
#
_cell.length_a   1.000
_cell.length_b   1.000
_cell.length_c   1.000
_cell.angle_alpha   90.00
_cell.angle_beta   90.00
_cell.angle_gamma   90.00
#
_symmetry.space_group_name_H-M   'P 1'
#
loop_
_entity.id
_entity.type
_entity.pdbx_description
1 polymer ?
#
loop_
_entity_poly.entity_id
_entity_poly.type
_entity_poly.pdbx_seq_one_letter_code
_entity_poly.pdbx_strand_id
1 'polypeptide(L)'
;MSHVVSMRLRDDQMERLRRLARRLGRTPSETSALLLEESLREAEFASIEFRDSPAGRQAYVTGSGLAVWEVVMVARSYKGDVARTAAHLVWLPVKVRAALNYAEAFPEEIEAALEDNNQGFEALKRMLPNAELFEVKDADNDDATLMTAVGR
;
A
#
# COMPACT_ATOMS: atom_id res chain seq x y z
N MET A 1 25.56 -8.41 5.53
CA MET A 1 26.81 -7.89 4.89
C MET A 1 26.41 -6.79 3.92
N SER A 2 27.16 -5.69 3.88
CA SER A 2 26.90 -4.66 2.88
C SER A 2 27.95 -4.75 1.77
N HIS A 3 27.54 -4.58 0.53
CA HIS A 3 28.40 -4.58 -0.63
C HIS A 3 28.41 -3.19 -1.27
N VAL A 4 29.55 -2.79 -1.84
CA VAL A 4 29.67 -1.53 -2.56
C VAL A 4 29.52 -1.80 -4.06
N VAL A 5 28.60 -1.09 -4.70
CA VAL A 5 28.45 -1.06 -6.15
C VAL A 5 28.78 0.35 -6.62
N SER A 6 29.69 0.46 -7.60
CA SER A 6 30.06 1.74 -8.21
C SER A 6 29.48 1.87 -9.61
N MET A 7 28.87 3.01 -9.92
CA MET A 7 28.35 3.31 -11.24
C MET A 7 28.76 4.72 -11.69
N ARG A 8 28.92 4.91 -13.00
CA ARG A 8 29.15 6.24 -13.58
C ARG A 8 27.80 6.77 -14.13
N LEU A 9 27.48 7.98 -13.72
CA LEU A 9 26.31 8.70 -14.24
C LEU A 9 26.77 9.81 -15.19
N ARG A 10 25.98 10.06 -16.22
CA ARG A 10 26.12 11.25 -17.06
C ARG A 10 25.69 12.49 -16.27
N ASP A 11 26.13 13.66 -16.69
CA ASP A 11 25.83 14.93 -15.99
C ASP A 11 24.33 15.17 -15.88
N ASP A 12 23.54 14.88 -16.93
CA ASP A 12 22.09 15.01 -16.94
C ASP A 12 21.41 14.05 -15.96
N GLN A 13 21.93 12.84 -15.80
CA GLN A 13 21.42 11.85 -14.84
C GLN A 13 21.73 12.28 -13.40
N MET A 14 22.95 12.77 -13.16
CA MET A 14 23.35 13.27 -11.85
C MET A 14 22.50 14.47 -11.43
N GLU A 15 22.20 15.39 -12.34
CA GLU A 15 21.37 16.54 -12.04
C GLU A 15 19.92 16.14 -11.71
N ARG A 16 19.33 15.20 -12.45
CA ARG A 16 18.01 14.64 -12.16
C ARG A 16 17.99 13.94 -10.81
N LEU A 17 19.01 13.16 -10.49
CA LEU A 17 19.17 12.50 -9.21
C LEU A 17 19.24 13.52 -8.05
N ARG A 18 20.02 14.58 -8.19
CA ARG A 18 20.12 15.64 -7.18
C ARG A 18 18.78 16.36 -6.95
N ARG A 19 18.01 16.62 -8.01
CA ARG A 19 16.68 17.22 -7.88
C ARG A 19 15.72 16.31 -7.12
N LEU A 20 15.72 15.02 -7.44
CA LEU A 20 14.90 14.05 -6.74
C LEU A 20 15.33 13.90 -5.28
N ALA A 21 16.62 13.81 -5.01
CA ALA A 21 17.16 13.73 -3.66
C ALA A 21 16.73 14.92 -2.78
N ARG A 22 16.80 16.15 -3.30
CA ARG A 22 16.31 17.35 -2.60
C ARG A 22 14.81 17.26 -2.32
N ARG A 23 14.00 16.80 -3.28
CA ARG A 23 12.55 16.63 -3.08
C ARG A 23 12.23 15.61 -2.00
N LEU A 24 13.02 14.54 -1.90
CA LEU A 24 12.86 13.48 -0.91
C LEU A 24 13.54 13.79 0.44
N GLY A 25 14.28 14.92 0.55
CA GLY A 25 15.04 15.26 1.76
C GLY A 25 16.18 14.28 2.05
N ARG A 26 16.81 13.72 1.00
CA ARG A 26 17.85 12.69 1.07
C ARG A 26 19.11 13.13 0.33
N THR A 27 20.21 12.44 0.60
CA THR A 27 21.42 12.56 -0.22
C THR A 27 21.26 11.84 -1.57
N PRO A 28 22.05 12.19 -2.61
CA PRO A 28 22.03 11.46 -3.87
C PRO A 28 22.34 9.96 -3.72
N SER A 29 23.24 9.58 -2.81
CA SER A 29 23.57 8.18 -2.54
C SER A 29 22.40 7.40 -1.93
N GLU A 30 21.75 7.96 -0.93
CA GLU A 30 20.55 7.36 -0.31
C GLU A 30 19.39 7.26 -1.31
N THR A 31 19.24 8.28 -2.15
CA THR A 31 18.21 8.28 -3.21
C THR A 31 18.50 7.21 -4.26
N SER A 32 19.76 7.03 -4.65
CA SER A 32 20.18 5.96 -5.57
C SER A 32 19.88 4.58 -5.00
N ALA A 33 20.21 4.35 -3.73
CA ALA A 33 19.92 3.09 -3.04
C ALA A 33 18.42 2.81 -2.96
N LEU A 34 17.62 3.82 -2.65
CA LEU A 34 16.16 3.73 -2.63
C LEU A 34 15.59 3.35 -4.00
N LEU A 35 15.99 4.05 -5.05
CA LEU A 35 15.52 3.78 -6.42
C LEU A 35 15.93 2.39 -6.91
N LEU A 36 17.13 1.94 -6.55
CA LEU A 36 17.58 0.59 -6.87
C LEU A 36 16.72 -0.45 -6.17
N GLU A 37 16.44 -0.29 -4.88
CA GLU A 37 15.60 -1.18 -4.10
C GLU A 37 14.17 -1.24 -4.67
N GLU A 38 13.57 -0.09 -4.96
CA GLU A 38 12.24 -0.02 -5.57
C GLU A 38 12.21 -0.72 -6.94
N SER A 39 13.22 -0.47 -7.78
CA SER A 39 13.32 -1.11 -9.10
C SER A 39 13.50 -2.63 -9.02
N LEU A 40 14.25 -3.13 -8.05
CA LEU A 40 14.39 -4.57 -7.81
C LEU A 40 13.06 -5.18 -7.39
N ARG A 41 12.34 -4.54 -6.47
CA ARG A 41 11.01 -5.02 -6.05
C ARG A 41 9.99 -5.00 -7.18
N GLU A 42 9.99 -3.95 -8.02
CA GLU A 42 9.12 -3.89 -9.21
C GLU A 42 9.44 -5.00 -10.23
N ALA A 43 10.71 -5.39 -10.34
CA ALA A 43 11.12 -6.51 -11.19
C ALA A 43 10.74 -7.88 -10.61
N GLU A 44 10.72 -8.02 -9.29
CA GLU A 44 10.41 -9.27 -8.59
C GLU A 44 8.90 -9.48 -8.39
N PHE A 45 8.14 -8.41 -8.18
CA PHE A 45 6.71 -8.46 -7.85
C PHE A 45 5.86 -7.85 -8.96
N ALA A 46 5.13 -8.70 -9.66
CA ALA A 46 4.20 -8.27 -10.70
C ALA A 46 3.12 -7.32 -10.15
N SER A 47 2.75 -6.33 -10.92
CA SER A 47 1.69 -5.36 -10.60
C SER A 47 1.97 -4.48 -9.37
N ILE A 48 3.22 -4.32 -8.98
CA ILE A 48 3.64 -3.40 -7.92
C ILE A 48 4.41 -2.23 -8.56
N GLU A 49 4.17 -1.03 -8.07
CA GLU A 49 4.91 0.18 -8.41
C GLU A 49 5.06 1.07 -7.18
N PHE A 50 6.06 1.96 -7.17
CA PHE A 50 6.29 2.86 -6.05
C PHE A 50 5.86 4.28 -6.40
N ARG A 51 5.14 4.93 -5.52
CA ARG A 51 4.66 6.31 -5.66
C ARG A 51 4.92 7.14 -4.41
N ASP A 52 5.02 8.45 -4.62
CA ASP A 52 5.00 9.40 -3.52
C ASP A 52 3.58 9.46 -2.92
N SER A 53 3.50 9.46 -1.60
CA SER A 53 2.28 9.67 -0.85
C SER A 53 2.53 10.68 0.28
N PRO A 54 1.50 11.19 0.95
CA PRO A 54 1.68 12.04 2.14
C PRO A 54 2.48 11.38 3.26
N ALA A 55 2.49 10.05 3.33
CA ALA A 55 3.27 9.27 4.28
C ALA A 55 4.67 8.87 3.75
N GLY A 56 5.10 9.42 2.59
CA GLY A 56 6.36 9.08 1.93
C GLY A 56 6.18 8.14 0.74
N ARG A 57 7.27 7.50 0.31
CA ARG A 57 7.24 6.51 -0.79
C ARG A 57 6.56 5.22 -0.31
N GLN A 58 5.59 4.75 -1.07
CA GLN A 58 4.83 3.52 -0.75
C GLN A 58 4.63 2.65 -1.98
N ALA A 59 4.48 1.34 -1.75
CA ALA A 59 4.09 0.37 -2.77
C ALA A 59 2.59 0.47 -3.08
N TYR A 60 2.27 0.58 -4.36
CA TYR A 60 0.90 0.62 -4.91
C TYR A 60 0.67 -0.55 -5.85
N VAL A 61 -0.59 -0.92 -6.00
CA VAL A 61 -0.98 -1.87 -7.05
C VAL A 61 -1.13 -1.12 -8.37
N THR A 62 -0.36 -1.51 -9.38
CA THR A 62 -0.31 -0.85 -10.69
C THR A 62 -1.69 -0.67 -11.31
N GLY A 63 -1.94 0.53 -11.82
CA GLY A 63 -3.22 0.90 -12.44
C GLY A 63 -4.38 0.99 -11.45
N SER A 64 -4.08 1.15 -10.15
CA SER A 64 -5.08 1.43 -9.12
C SER A 64 -4.68 2.67 -8.31
N GLY A 65 -5.60 3.18 -7.51
CA GLY A 65 -5.34 4.24 -6.54
C GLY A 65 -4.97 3.71 -5.15
N LEU A 66 -4.87 2.38 -4.97
CA LEU A 66 -4.68 1.75 -3.66
C LEU A 66 -3.23 1.34 -3.44
N ALA A 67 -2.71 1.71 -2.27
CA ALA A 67 -1.47 1.16 -1.75
C ALA A 67 -1.65 -0.31 -1.35
N VAL A 68 -0.56 -1.06 -1.32
CA VAL A 68 -0.62 -2.50 -0.97
C VAL A 68 -1.23 -2.71 0.42
N TRP A 69 -0.88 -1.88 1.40
CA TRP A 69 -1.43 -2.00 2.76
C TRP A 69 -2.95 -1.80 2.83
N GLU A 70 -3.53 -0.96 1.96
CA GLU A 70 -4.99 -0.77 1.86
C GLU A 70 -5.66 -2.04 1.33
N VAL A 71 -5.08 -2.70 0.34
CA VAL A 71 -5.56 -3.99 -0.17
C VAL A 71 -5.47 -5.07 0.90
N VAL A 72 -4.38 -5.09 1.67
CA VAL A 72 -4.22 -6.02 2.81
C VAL A 72 -5.27 -5.77 3.89
N MET A 73 -5.57 -4.51 4.19
CA MET A 73 -6.62 -4.15 5.15
C MET A 73 -7.99 -4.71 4.72
N VAL A 74 -8.36 -4.53 3.45
CA VAL A 74 -9.60 -5.09 2.89
C VAL A 74 -9.56 -6.62 2.92
N ALA A 75 -8.45 -7.24 2.52
CA ALA A 75 -8.32 -8.70 2.55
C ALA A 75 -8.47 -9.29 3.96
N ARG A 76 -7.97 -8.61 4.98
CA ARG A 76 -8.13 -9.03 6.38
C ARG A 76 -9.60 -9.02 6.83
N SER A 77 -10.41 -8.05 6.37
CA SER A 77 -11.86 -8.04 6.67
C SER A 77 -12.60 -9.23 6.06
N TYR A 78 -12.04 -9.84 5.01
CA TYR A 78 -12.52 -11.07 4.39
C TYR A 78 -11.71 -12.32 4.78
N LYS A 79 -10.97 -12.27 5.90
CA LYS A 79 -10.15 -13.40 6.41
C LYS A 79 -9.13 -13.91 5.38
N GLY A 80 -8.63 -13.06 4.52
CA GLY A 80 -7.67 -13.38 3.46
C GLY A 80 -8.28 -14.04 2.21
N ASP A 81 -9.60 -14.07 2.08
CA ASP A 81 -10.27 -14.61 0.89
C ASP A 81 -10.04 -13.68 -0.31
N VAL A 82 -9.23 -14.17 -1.26
CA VAL A 82 -8.84 -13.43 -2.47
C VAL A 82 -10.04 -13.13 -3.37
N ALA A 83 -10.98 -14.08 -3.50
CA ALA A 83 -12.13 -13.92 -4.39
C ALA A 83 -13.11 -12.86 -3.85
N ARG A 84 -13.40 -12.90 -2.54
CA ARG A 84 -14.26 -11.90 -1.88
C ARG A 84 -13.62 -10.52 -1.88
N THR A 85 -12.32 -10.43 -1.60
CA THR A 85 -11.55 -9.19 -1.67
C THR A 85 -11.59 -8.59 -3.07
N ALA A 86 -11.36 -9.41 -4.10
CA ALA A 86 -11.41 -8.99 -5.49
C ALA A 86 -12.81 -8.50 -5.91
N ALA A 87 -13.85 -9.19 -5.47
CA ALA A 87 -15.23 -8.77 -5.70
C ALA A 87 -15.53 -7.41 -5.05
N HIS A 88 -15.10 -7.20 -3.79
CA HIS A 88 -15.25 -5.93 -3.08
C HIS A 88 -14.56 -4.76 -3.80
N LEU A 89 -13.32 -4.97 -4.25
CA LEU A 89 -12.53 -3.96 -4.95
C LEU A 89 -12.91 -3.79 -6.43
N VAL A 90 -13.79 -4.66 -6.96
CA VAL A 90 -14.11 -4.76 -8.39
C VAL A 90 -12.86 -4.99 -9.24
N TRP A 91 -12.01 -5.88 -8.77
CA TRP A 91 -10.74 -6.24 -9.38
C TRP A 91 -10.69 -7.69 -9.84
N LEU A 92 -9.71 -7.98 -10.71
CA LEU A 92 -9.32 -9.36 -10.99
C LEU A 92 -8.59 -9.96 -9.78
N PRO A 93 -8.87 -11.23 -9.40
CA PRO A 93 -8.21 -11.90 -8.29
C PRO A 93 -6.68 -11.89 -8.35
N VAL A 94 -6.10 -11.88 -9.55
CA VAL A 94 -4.65 -11.83 -9.75
C VAL A 94 -4.02 -10.54 -9.19
N LYS A 95 -4.73 -9.40 -9.24
CA LYS A 95 -4.24 -8.15 -8.64
C LYS A 95 -4.20 -8.19 -7.12
N VAL A 96 -5.24 -8.76 -6.52
CA VAL A 96 -5.28 -8.97 -5.05
C VAL A 96 -4.15 -9.91 -4.64
N ARG A 97 -3.96 -11.00 -5.37
CA ARG A 97 -2.88 -11.95 -5.09
C ARG A 97 -1.50 -11.32 -5.19
N ALA A 98 -1.28 -10.45 -6.18
CA ALA A 98 -0.02 -9.72 -6.31
C ALA A 98 0.26 -8.84 -5.08
N ALA A 99 -0.74 -8.11 -4.59
CA ALA A 99 -0.62 -7.30 -3.37
C ALA A 99 -0.32 -8.17 -2.14
N LEU A 100 -1.00 -9.29 -1.97
CA LEU A 100 -0.77 -10.19 -0.84
C LEU A 100 0.61 -10.86 -0.90
N ASN A 101 1.09 -11.25 -2.08
CA ASN A 101 2.45 -11.79 -2.25
C ASN A 101 3.52 -10.77 -1.86
N TYR A 102 3.35 -9.50 -2.25
CA TYR A 102 4.24 -8.43 -1.83
C TYR A 102 4.21 -8.23 -0.31
N ALA A 103 3.03 -8.20 0.28
CA ALA A 103 2.85 -8.04 1.72
C ALA A 103 3.47 -9.18 2.54
N GLU A 104 3.44 -10.40 2.03
CA GLU A 104 4.09 -11.56 2.65
C GLU A 104 5.62 -11.43 2.65
N ALA A 105 6.18 -10.85 1.59
CA ALA A 105 7.63 -10.62 1.47
C ALA A 105 8.12 -9.44 2.34
N PHE A 106 7.27 -8.43 2.55
CA PHE A 106 7.60 -7.21 3.29
C PHE A 106 6.60 -6.92 4.44
N PRO A 107 6.43 -7.85 5.38
CA PRO A 107 5.40 -7.74 6.40
C PRO A 107 5.59 -6.54 7.33
N GLU A 108 6.82 -6.20 7.69
CA GLU A 108 7.12 -5.08 8.59
C GLU A 108 6.68 -3.73 8.00
N GLU A 109 6.89 -3.53 6.70
CA GLU A 109 6.48 -2.32 5.98
C GLU A 109 4.94 -2.17 5.99
N ILE A 110 4.25 -3.27 5.75
CA ILE A 110 2.78 -3.29 5.71
C ILE A 110 2.18 -3.10 7.10
N GLU A 111 2.71 -3.77 8.12
CA GLU A 111 2.25 -3.60 9.50
C GLU A 111 2.49 -2.17 10.01
N ALA A 112 3.63 -1.56 9.69
CA ALA A 112 3.90 -0.17 10.03
C ALA A 112 2.88 0.79 9.38
N ALA A 113 2.55 0.60 8.10
CA ALA A 113 1.57 1.43 7.42
C ALA A 113 0.16 1.27 7.99
N LEU A 114 -0.24 0.04 8.35
CA LEU A 114 -1.52 -0.24 9.01
C LEU A 114 -1.60 0.40 10.40
N GLU A 115 -0.53 0.34 11.17
CA GLU A 115 -0.46 0.96 12.50
C GLU A 115 -0.53 2.50 12.41
N ASP A 116 0.19 3.11 11.47
CA ASP A 116 0.13 4.55 11.23
C ASP A 116 -1.28 5.00 10.83
N ASN A 117 -1.98 4.21 10.01
CA ASN A 117 -3.37 4.46 9.65
C ASN A 117 -4.30 4.39 10.88
N ASN A 118 -4.14 3.39 11.74
CA ASN A 118 -4.92 3.25 12.96
C ASN A 118 -4.69 4.42 13.92
N GLN A 119 -3.45 4.84 14.12
CA GLN A 119 -3.12 5.99 14.97
C GLN A 119 -3.72 7.28 14.42
N GLY A 120 -3.68 7.49 13.10
CA GLY A 120 -4.33 8.61 12.44
C GLY A 120 -5.85 8.63 12.66
N PHE A 121 -6.49 7.48 12.57
CA PHE A 121 -7.92 7.32 12.81
C PHE A 121 -8.31 7.61 14.27
N GLU A 122 -7.56 7.12 15.24
CA GLU A 122 -7.77 7.39 16.66
C GLU A 122 -7.51 8.87 17.04
N ALA A 123 -6.55 9.51 16.38
CA ALA A 123 -6.34 10.95 16.52
C ALA A 123 -7.51 11.74 15.97
N LEU A 124 -8.05 11.36 14.82
CA LEU A 124 -9.21 11.99 14.20
C LEU A 124 -10.46 11.86 15.08
N LYS A 125 -10.73 10.69 15.66
CA LYS A 125 -11.82 10.46 16.61
C LYS A 125 -11.74 11.42 17.81
N ARG A 126 -10.53 11.66 18.34
CA ARG A 126 -10.32 12.58 19.45
C ARG A 126 -10.55 14.05 19.09
N MET A 127 -10.22 14.42 17.84
CA MET A 127 -10.40 15.79 17.34
C MET A 127 -11.86 16.11 16.96
N LEU A 128 -12.63 15.09 16.59
CA LEU A 128 -13.99 15.20 16.10
C LEU A 128 -14.95 14.33 16.93
N PRO A 129 -15.16 14.64 18.23
CA PRO A 129 -15.93 13.78 19.15
C PRO A 129 -17.42 13.64 18.76
N ASN A 130 -17.95 14.53 17.91
CA ASN A 130 -19.33 14.51 17.42
C ASN A 130 -19.46 13.97 15.99
N ALA A 131 -18.36 13.49 15.36
CA ALA A 131 -18.44 12.87 14.05
C ALA A 131 -18.90 11.42 14.22
N GLU A 132 -19.96 11.04 13.54
CA GLU A 132 -20.34 9.65 13.37
C GLU A 132 -19.33 8.98 12.42
N LEU A 133 -18.37 8.26 13.00
CA LEU A 133 -17.43 7.44 12.25
C LEU A 133 -18.05 6.05 12.12
N PHE A 134 -18.42 5.68 10.90
CA PHE A 134 -18.90 4.34 10.60
C PHE A 134 -17.74 3.37 10.59
N GLU A 135 -17.62 2.53 11.60
CA GLU A 135 -16.80 1.32 11.50
C GLU A 135 -17.53 0.34 10.58
N VAL A 136 -16.89 0.00 9.46
CA VAL A 136 -17.33 -1.14 8.65
C VAL A 136 -17.01 -2.39 9.46
N LYS A 137 -17.99 -2.86 10.24
CA LYS A 137 -17.90 -4.13 10.94
C LYS A 137 -17.92 -5.26 9.93
N ASP A 138 -17.14 -6.29 10.25
CA ASP A 138 -16.91 -7.51 9.45
C ASP A 138 -17.99 -7.84 8.43
N ALA A 139 -17.57 -7.98 7.17
CA ALA A 139 -18.43 -8.29 6.02
C ALA A 139 -19.23 -9.61 6.12
N ASP A 140 -19.01 -10.41 7.16
CA ASP A 140 -19.73 -11.66 7.40
C ASP A 140 -21.14 -11.49 7.99
N ASN A 141 -21.56 -10.26 8.37
CA ASN A 141 -22.86 -10.06 9.05
C ASN A 141 -23.95 -9.44 8.16
N ASP A 142 -23.62 -8.96 6.96
CA ASP A 142 -24.61 -8.31 6.08
C ASP A 142 -25.37 -9.28 5.16
N ASP A 143 -24.88 -10.50 4.96
CA ASP A 143 -25.56 -11.49 4.10
C ASP A 143 -26.81 -12.12 4.74
N ALA A 144 -26.97 -12.00 6.07
CA ALA A 144 -28.13 -12.58 6.76
C ALA A 144 -29.39 -11.67 6.76
N THR A 145 -29.23 -10.38 6.46
CA THR A 145 -30.34 -9.41 6.59
C THR A 145 -31.04 -9.10 5.26
N LEU A 146 -30.45 -9.40 4.12
CA LEU A 146 -31.02 -9.13 2.79
C LEU A 146 -31.99 -10.21 2.28
N MET A 147 -32.10 -11.36 2.93
CA MET A 147 -33.03 -12.44 2.54
C MET A 147 -34.43 -12.36 3.16
N THR A 148 -34.70 -11.35 4.00
CA THR A 148 -36.01 -11.30 4.69
C THR A 148 -36.93 -10.16 4.24
N ALA A 149 -36.56 -9.38 3.21
CA ALA A 149 -37.36 -8.22 2.76
C ALA A 149 -38.02 -8.39 1.38
N VAL A 150 -38.11 -9.60 0.85
CA VAL A 150 -38.94 -9.89 -0.36
C VAL A 150 -39.94 -10.97 -0.04
N GLY A 151 -41.02 -10.53 0.57
CA GLY A 151 -42.17 -11.40 0.86
C GLY A 151 -43.29 -10.66 1.56
N ARG A 152 -43.94 -9.74 0.85
CA ARG A 152 -45.42 -9.46 0.96
C ARG A 152 -45.85 -8.46 -0.11
#